data_198005aa488962daa9f51ec48137f790
#
_entry.id   198005aa488962daa9f51ec48137f790
#
_cell.length_a   1.000
_cell.length_b   1.000
_cell.length_c   1.000
_cell.angle_alpha   90.00
_cell.angle_beta   90.00
_cell.angle_gamma   90.00
#
_symmetry.space_group_name_H-M   'P 1'
#
loop_
_entity.id
_entity.type
_entity.pdbx_description
1 polymer ?
#
loop_
_entity_poly.entity_id
_entity_poly.type
_entity_poly.pdbx_seq_one_letter_code
_entity_poly.pdbx_strand_id
1 'polypeptide(L)'
;MSKSGVSLLLGLALALASIGAATAQGTAPAAKGVGPPAVAGNINIDVLKGAWVRPDGGYTIVIKSVGQNGRLEAMYFNPNPLPFAKAQASREGATLRISFELQAGGYGGSTYELTYDPASDRLKGIYYQAVAKQNFDIYFTRK
;
A
#
# COMPACT_ATOMS: atom_id res chain seq x y z
N MET A 1 -7.73 53.70 -33.48
CA MET A 1 -8.04 55.09 -33.06
C MET A 1 -7.70 55.19 -31.55
N SER A 2 -6.62 55.91 -31.28
CA SER A 2 -6.52 57.02 -30.32
C SER A 2 -6.42 56.59 -28.88
N LYS A 3 -5.46 56.87 -28.19
CA LYS A 3 -4.39 57.84 -27.86
C LYS A 3 -4.19 57.72 -26.35
N SER A 4 -2.99 57.42 -25.90
CA SER A 4 -2.01 58.34 -25.28
C SER A 4 -2.44 58.90 -23.90
N GLY A 5 -1.55 58.70 -22.93
CA GLY A 5 -1.49 59.41 -21.66
C GLY A 5 -0.25 59.05 -20.88
N VAL A 6 0.83 59.72 -21.17
CA VAL A 6 2.07 59.77 -20.40
C VAL A 6 1.86 60.68 -19.19
N SER A 7 2.34 60.34 -18.01
CA SER A 7 2.80 61.29 -17.02
C SER A 7 3.82 60.67 -16.06
N LEU A 8 4.99 61.18 -16.23
CA LEU A 8 6.19 61.15 -15.44
C LEU A 8 6.03 62.06 -14.21
N LEU A 9 6.37 61.64 -13.02
CA LEU A 9 6.88 62.52 -11.96
C LEU A 9 7.80 61.75 -11.00
N LEU A 10 8.95 62.25 -11.00
CA LEU A 10 10.16 62.12 -10.23
C LEU A 10 9.90 62.53 -8.77
N GLY A 11 10.34 61.73 -7.79
CA GLY A 11 10.37 62.07 -6.40
C GLY A 11 11.42 61.27 -5.64
N LEU A 12 12.59 61.86 -5.62
CA LEU A 12 13.76 61.44 -4.83
C LEU A 12 13.51 61.84 -3.36
N ALA A 13 13.56 60.89 -2.40
CA ALA A 13 13.78 61.17 -1.03
C ALA A 13 14.59 60.05 -0.38
N LEU A 14 15.83 60.42 -0.11
CA LEU A 14 16.82 59.66 0.65
C LEU A 14 16.49 59.86 2.15
N ALA A 15 16.30 58.75 2.90
CA ALA A 15 16.40 58.74 4.33
C ALA A 15 17.02 57.46 4.83
N LEU A 16 18.25 57.58 5.28
CA LEU A 16 18.96 56.60 6.11
C LEU A 16 18.29 56.59 7.50
N ALA A 17 18.00 55.41 8.04
CA ALA A 17 18.14 55.13 9.47
C ALA A 17 18.04 53.64 9.77
N SER A 18 19.11 53.09 10.27
CA SER A 18 19.27 52.25 11.48
C SER A 18 18.70 50.85 11.45
N ILE A 19 19.58 49.91 11.23
CA ILE A 19 20.02 48.85 12.16
C ILE A 19 18.98 48.54 13.24
N GLY A 20 18.32 47.44 13.05
CA GLY A 20 17.59 46.69 14.05
C GLY A 20 17.68 45.20 13.72
N ALA A 21 18.77 44.57 14.11
CA ALA A 21 18.89 43.13 14.09
C ALA A 21 17.97 42.57 15.18
N ALA A 22 16.78 42.21 14.83
CA ALA A 22 15.96 41.31 15.63
C ALA A 22 16.07 39.92 15.08
N THR A 23 17.03 39.16 15.57
CA THR A 23 17.04 37.74 15.45
C THR A 23 15.88 37.19 16.27
N ALA A 24 14.71 37.12 15.67
CA ALA A 24 13.66 36.27 16.17
C ALA A 24 14.03 34.83 15.83
N GLN A 25 14.76 34.19 16.73
CA GLN A 25 14.80 32.74 16.78
C GLN A 25 13.41 32.26 17.16
N GLY A 26 12.56 32.03 16.18
CA GLY A 26 11.37 31.24 16.36
C GLY A 26 11.81 29.81 16.71
N THR A 27 11.74 29.47 17.98
CA THR A 27 11.77 28.12 18.43
C THR A 27 10.59 27.39 17.76
N ALA A 28 10.90 26.64 16.72
CA ALA A 28 9.93 25.69 16.18
C ALA A 28 9.51 24.77 17.34
N PRO A 29 8.22 24.55 17.58
CA PRO A 29 7.80 23.57 18.56
C PRO A 29 8.40 22.24 18.15
N ALA A 30 9.17 21.64 19.05
CA ALA A 30 9.69 20.31 18.87
C ALA A 30 8.52 19.42 18.51
N ALA A 31 8.53 18.87 17.33
CA ALA A 31 7.60 17.82 16.92
C ALA A 31 7.76 16.69 17.95
N LYS A 32 6.72 16.48 18.74
CA LYS A 32 6.66 15.38 19.70
C LYS A 32 6.94 14.10 18.92
N GLY A 33 8.01 13.44 19.32
CA GLY A 33 8.50 12.18 18.90
C GLY A 33 7.63 11.40 17.94
N VAL A 34 7.94 11.53 16.66
CA VAL A 34 7.85 10.39 15.78
C VAL A 34 8.87 9.43 16.36
N GLY A 35 8.38 8.38 17.02
CA GLY A 35 9.23 7.27 17.44
C GLY A 35 10.10 6.87 16.24
N PRO A 36 11.28 6.30 16.45
CA PRO A 36 12.15 5.92 15.36
C PRO A 36 11.29 5.20 14.32
N PRO A 37 11.43 5.51 13.02
CA PRO A 37 10.69 4.80 11.99
C PRO A 37 10.92 3.33 12.28
N ALA A 38 9.83 2.59 12.48
CA ALA A 38 9.91 1.15 12.65
C ALA A 38 10.80 0.70 11.51
N VAL A 39 12.00 0.19 11.85
CA VAL A 39 12.93 -0.32 10.87
C VAL A 39 12.08 -1.18 9.96
N ALA A 40 11.94 -0.76 8.71
CA ALA A 40 11.33 -1.57 7.69
C ALA A 40 12.29 -2.75 7.46
N GLY A 41 12.33 -3.62 8.48
CA GLY A 41 13.07 -4.85 8.45
C GLY A 41 12.55 -5.61 7.26
N ASN A 42 13.44 -6.14 6.45
CA ASN A 42 13.08 -7.01 5.34
C ASN A 42 12.20 -8.14 5.88
N ILE A 43 10.88 -7.96 5.79
CA ILE A 43 9.93 -9.00 6.20
C ILE A 43 10.26 -10.24 5.39
N ASN A 44 10.61 -11.32 6.08
CA ASN A 44 10.89 -12.58 5.39
C ASN A 44 9.62 -13.03 4.65
N ILE A 45 9.72 -13.29 3.35
CA ILE A 45 8.60 -13.74 2.53
C ILE A 45 8.00 -15.07 3.04
N ASP A 46 8.76 -15.86 3.78
CA ASP A 46 8.31 -17.08 4.43
C ASP A 46 7.20 -16.85 5.48
N VAL A 47 7.01 -15.61 5.93
CA VAL A 47 5.88 -15.26 6.80
C VAL A 47 4.52 -15.57 6.15
N LEU A 48 4.48 -15.64 4.82
CA LEU A 48 3.25 -15.97 4.09
C LEU A 48 2.82 -17.43 4.22
N LYS A 49 3.72 -18.33 4.64
CA LYS A 49 3.41 -19.75 4.83
C LYS A 49 2.37 -19.92 5.93
N GLY A 50 1.46 -20.87 5.71
CA GLY A 50 0.41 -21.23 6.67
C GLY A 50 -0.97 -21.21 6.07
N ALA A 51 -1.97 -21.33 6.92
CA ALA A 51 -3.38 -21.30 6.56
C ALA A 51 -3.97 -19.92 6.82
N TRP A 52 -4.68 -19.40 5.84
CA TRP A 52 -5.30 -18.10 5.85
C TRP A 52 -6.80 -18.24 5.62
N VAL A 53 -7.62 -17.72 6.52
CA VAL A 53 -9.09 -17.86 6.48
C VAL A 53 -9.73 -16.51 6.24
N ARG A 54 -10.68 -16.47 5.32
CA ARG A 54 -11.52 -15.33 5.05
C ARG A 54 -12.74 -15.37 5.98
N PRO A 55 -12.91 -14.40 6.90
CA PRO A 55 -13.93 -14.48 7.95
C PRO A 55 -15.37 -14.42 7.45
N ASP A 56 -15.61 -13.76 6.31
CA ASP A 56 -16.93 -13.53 5.73
C ASP A 56 -17.51 -14.74 4.98
N GLY A 57 -16.74 -15.78 4.72
CA GLY A 57 -17.20 -16.92 3.93
C GLY A 57 -16.53 -18.26 4.25
N GLY A 58 -15.59 -18.27 5.19
CA GLY A 58 -14.86 -19.49 5.55
C GLY A 58 -13.91 -20.01 4.47
N TYR A 59 -13.70 -19.24 3.40
CA TYR A 59 -12.74 -19.55 2.35
C TYR A 59 -11.33 -19.61 2.93
N THR A 60 -10.59 -20.65 2.57
CA THR A 60 -9.24 -20.85 3.12
C THR A 60 -8.21 -20.93 2.01
N ILE A 61 -7.09 -20.26 2.19
CA ILE A 61 -5.88 -20.39 1.37
C ILE A 61 -4.81 -21.03 2.23
N VAL A 62 -4.22 -22.11 1.78
CA VAL A 62 -3.05 -22.73 2.42
C VAL A 62 -1.85 -22.51 1.54
N ILE A 63 -0.85 -21.80 2.06
CA ILE A 63 0.44 -21.57 1.41
C ILE A 63 1.47 -22.51 2.05
N LYS A 64 1.94 -23.50 1.30
CA LYS A 64 2.88 -24.50 1.79
C LYS A 64 4.33 -24.05 1.68
N SER A 65 4.68 -23.44 0.56
CA SER A 65 6.04 -22.98 0.30
C SER A 65 6.08 -21.75 -0.59
N VAL A 66 7.19 -21.04 -0.50
CA VAL A 66 7.50 -19.87 -1.34
C VAL A 66 8.80 -20.17 -2.08
N GLY A 67 8.74 -20.23 -3.41
CA GLY A 67 9.90 -20.41 -4.26
C GLY A 67 10.76 -19.16 -4.36
N GLN A 68 12.03 -19.33 -4.74
CA GLN A 68 13.00 -18.24 -4.90
C GLN A 68 12.56 -17.18 -5.91
N ASN A 69 11.76 -17.58 -6.90
CA ASN A 69 11.16 -16.69 -7.92
C ASN A 69 9.83 -16.08 -7.49
N GLY A 70 9.43 -16.24 -6.21
CA GLY A 70 8.16 -15.78 -5.67
C GLY A 70 6.96 -16.69 -6.01
N ARG A 71 7.14 -17.78 -6.73
CA ARG A 71 6.06 -18.73 -6.98
C ARG A 71 5.62 -19.40 -5.68
N LEU A 72 4.31 -19.42 -5.45
CA LEU A 72 3.72 -20.04 -4.26
C LEU A 72 3.21 -21.43 -4.58
N GLU A 73 3.53 -22.39 -3.71
CA GLU A 73 2.80 -23.63 -3.62
C GLU A 73 1.62 -23.44 -2.67
N ALA A 74 0.45 -23.24 -3.24
CA ALA A 74 -0.74 -22.89 -2.48
C ALA A 74 -1.99 -23.63 -3.00
N MET A 75 -2.98 -23.78 -2.10
CA MET A 75 -4.26 -24.40 -2.39
C MET A 75 -5.39 -23.54 -1.81
N TYR A 76 -6.45 -23.39 -2.57
CA TYR A 76 -7.69 -22.77 -2.16
C TYR A 76 -8.71 -23.83 -1.73
N PHE A 77 -9.48 -23.54 -0.68
CA PHE A 77 -10.53 -24.42 -0.18
C PHE A 77 -11.87 -23.68 -0.08
N ASN A 78 -12.93 -24.28 -0.70
CA ASN A 78 -14.28 -23.73 -0.68
C ASN A 78 -15.36 -24.83 -0.87
N PRO A 79 -15.70 -25.65 0.10
CA PRO A 79 -14.83 -26.27 1.11
C PRO A 79 -13.81 -27.24 0.50
N ASN A 80 -14.07 -27.73 -0.73
CA ASN A 80 -13.19 -28.65 -1.44
C ASN A 80 -11.90 -27.98 -1.93
N PRO A 81 -10.80 -28.70 -2.02
CA PRO A 81 -9.56 -28.17 -2.53
C PRO A 81 -9.67 -27.83 -4.02
N LEU A 82 -9.27 -26.61 -4.36
CA LEU A 82 -9.23 -26.08 -5.72
C LEU A 82 -7.82 -25.54 -6.00
N PRO A 83 -7.14 -26.00 -7.05
CA PRO A 83 -5.84 -25.47 -7.40
C PRO A 83 -5.95 -24.05 -7.95
N PHE A 84 -4.91 -23.26 -7.74
CA PHE A 84 -4.76 -21.99 -8.42
C PHE A 84 -4.18 -22.18 -9.82
N ALA A 85 -4.65 -21.39 -10.78
CA ALA A 85 -4.01 -21.27 -12.10
C ALA A 85 -2.67 -20.53 -11.96
N LYS A 86 -2.63 -19.54 -11.04
CA LYS A 86 -1.43 -18.77 -10.72
C LYS A 86 -1.41 -18.45 -9.23
N ALA A 87 -0.25 -18.57 -8.62
CA ALA A 87 0.00 -18.19 -7.24
C ALA A 87 1.41 -17.59 -7.14
N GLN A 88 1.49 -16.32 -6.83
CA GLN A 88 2.74 -15.56 -6.87
C GLN A 88 2.81 -14.59 -5.70
N ALA A 89 4.01 -14.44 -5.13
CA ALA A 89 4.34 -13.37 -4.22
C ALA A 89 5.49 -12.54 -4.77
N SER A 90 5.49 -11.27 -4.49
CA SER A 90 6.57 -10.34 -4.83
C SER A 90 6.84 -9.41 -3.68
N ARG A 91 8.03 -8.81 -3.69
CA ARG A 91 8.42 -7.79 -2.74
C ARG A 91 8.53 -6.45 -3.47
N GLU A 92 7.86 -5.45 -2.93
CA GLU A 92 7.98 -4.06 -3.35
C GLU A 92 8.40 -3.22 -2.15
N GLY A 93 9.71 -2.95 -2.04
CA GLY A 93 10.27 -2.31 -0.84
C GLY A 93 10.05 -3.14 0.41
N ALA A 94 9.36 -2.58 1.40
CA ALA A 94 8.97 -3.27 2.65
C ALA A 94 7.64 -4.03 2.53
N THR A 95 6.97 -3.98 1.38
CA THR A 95 5.64 -4.55 1.19
C THR A 95 5.72 -5.90 0.48
N LEU A 96 5.01 -6.90 1.00
CA LEU A 96 4.80 -8.18 0.32
C LEU A 96 3.45 -8.13 -0.40
N ARG A 97 3.47 -8.33 -1.71
CA ARG A 97 2.28 -8.48 -2.55
C ARG A 97 2.08 -9.93 -2.92
N ILE A 98 0.84 -10.36 -2.93
CA ILE A 98 0.45 -11.73 -3.23
C ILE A 98 -0.66 -11.70 -4.27
N SER A 99 -0.53 -12.46 -5.34
CA SER A 99 -1.57 -12.62 -6.35
C SER A 99 -1.93 -14.08 -6.53
N PHE A 100 -3.22 -14.34 -6.64
CA PHE A 100 -3.75 -15.65 -6.96
C PHE A 100 -4.75 -15.52 -8.08
N GLU A 101 -4.78 -16.52 -8.98
CA GLU A 101 -5.80 -16.68 -10.00
C GLU A 101 -6.49 -18.04 -9.81
N LEU A 102 -7.81 -18.03 -9.73
CA LEU A 102 -8.62 -19.23 -9.58
C LEU A 102 -8.84 -19.91 -10.94
N GLN A 103 -8.73 -21.23 -10.97
CA GLN A 103 -8.76 -22.02 -12.20
C GLN A 103 -10.11 -22.72 -12.43
N ALA A 104 -10.81 -23.12 -11.38
CA ALA A 104 -11.88 -24.12 -11.47
C ALA A 104 -13.15 -23.73 -10.72
N GLY A 105 -14.20 -24.52 -10.86
CA GLY A 105 -15.41 -24.43 -10.05
C GLY A 105 -16.28 -23.21 -10.31
N GLY A 106 -16.31 -22.68 -11.53
CA GLY A 106 -17.05 -21.45 -11.86
C GLY A 106 -16.36 -20.16 -11.44
N TYR A 107 -15.14 -20.26 -10.92
CA TYR A 107 -14.33 -19.11 -10.50
C TYR A 107 -13.24 -18.73 -11.50
N GLY A 108 -13.17 -19.41 -12.64
CA GLY A 108 -12.11 -19.20 -13.65
C GLY A 108 -11.95 -17.74 -14.00
N GLY A 109 -10.69 -17.26 -13.94
CA GLY A 109 -10.35 -15.85 -14.16
C GLY A 109 -10.62 -14.91 -12.97
N SER A 110 -11.18 -15.40 -11.86
CA SER A 110 -11.29 -14.63 -10.63
C SER A 110 -9.92 -14.54 -9.95
N THR A 111 -9.60 -13.36 -9.40
CA THR A 111 -8.28 -13.10 -8.83
C THR A 111 -8.35 -12.55 -7.42
N TYR A 112 -7.30 -12.81 -6.66
CA TYR A 112 -6.99 -12.14 -5.40
C TYR A 112 -5.71 -11.33 -5.58
N GLU A 113 -5.78 -10.03 -5.32
CA GLU A 113 -4.63 -9.15 -5.23
C GLU A 113 -4.51 -8.66 -3.80
N LEU A 114 -3.53 -9.18 -3.08
CA LEU A 114 -3.40 -9.02 -1.64
C LEU A 114 -2.07 -8.39 -1.27
N THR A 115 -2.06 -7.76 -0.11
CA THR A 115 -0.87 -7.22 0.56
C THR A 115 -0.81 -7.77 1.99
N TYR A 116 0.37 -8.20 2.42
CA TYR A 116 0.57 -8.62 3.81
C TYR A 116 0.69 -7.40 4.73
N ASP A 117 -0.12 -7.36 5.75
CA ASP A 117 -0.09 -6.37 6.83
C ASP A 117 0.55 -7.00 8.08
N PRO A 118 1.81 -6.68 8.39
CA PRO A 118 2.50 -7.26 9.54
C PRO A 118 1.96 -6.78 10.89
N ALA A 119 1.33 -5.61 10.94
CA ALA A 119 0.79 -5.07 12.18
C ALA A 119 -0.42 -5.86 12.69
N SER A 120 -1.20 -6.43 11.77
CA SER A 120 -2.40 -7.21 12.10
C SER A 120 -2.31 -8.69 11.74
N ASP A 121 -1.17 -9.15 11.19
CA ASP A 121 -0.96 -10.48 10.62
C ASP A 121 -2.11 -10.90 9.70
N ARG A 122 -2.39 -10.05 8.68
CA ARG A 122 -3.48 -10.25 7.73
C ARG A 122 -3.01 -10.11 6.30
N LEU A 123 -3.69 -10.80 5.39
CA LEU A 123 -3.62 -10.51 3.96
C LEU A 123 -4.84 -9.67 3.61
N LYS A 124 -4.64 -8.45 3.13
CA LYS A 124 -5.70 -7.49 2.77
C LYS A 124 -5.64 -7.15 1.30
N GLY A 125 -6.76 -6.97 0.67
CA GLY A 125 -6.80 -6.51 -0.71
C GLY A 125 -8.12 -6.76 -1.40
N ILE A 126 -8.06 -7.01 -2.69
CA ILE A 126 -9.21 -7.09 -3.57
C ILE A 126 -9.40 -8.54 -4.06
N TYR A 127 -10.63 -8.97 -4.02
CA TYR A 127 -11.11 -10.14 -4.75
C TYR A 127 -11.89 -9.65 -5.97
N TYR A 128 -11.40 -9.96 -7.16
CA TYR A 128 -12.13 -9.77 -8.40
C TYR A 128 -12.89 -11.05 -8.75
N GLN A 129 -14.23 -10.96 -8.84
CA GLN A 129 -15.06 -12.06 -9.30
C GLN A 129 -15.34 -11.91 -10.79
N ALA A 130 -14.79 -12.81 -11.60
CA ALA A 130 -14.82 -12.71 -13.04
C ALA A 130 -16.24 -12.86 -13.63
N VAL A 131 -17.09 -13.72 -13.04
CA VAL A 131 -18.46 -13.95 -13.51
C VAL A 131 -19.34 -12.72 -13.33
N ALA A 132 -19.32 -12.13 -12.12
CA ALA A 132 -20.10 -10.93 -11.83
C ALA A 132 -19.39 -9.64 -12.28
N LYS A 133 -18.10 -9.71 -12.67
CA LYS A 133 -17.25 -8.56 -13.01
C LYS A 133 -17.22 -7.51 -11.90
N GLN A 134 -17.12 -7.97 -10.65
CA GLN A 134 -17.15 -7.13 -9.46
C GLN A 134 -15.90 -7.31 -8.62
N ASN A 135 -15.52 -6.22 -7.94
CA ASN A 135 -14.44 -6.19 -6.96
C ASN A 135 -15.03 -6.15 -5.55
N PHE A 136 -14.39 -6.88 -4.65
CA PHE A 136 -14.74 -6.91 -3.24
C PHE A 136 -13.49 -6.65 -2.41
N ASP A 137 -13.57 -5.71 -1.47
CA ASP A 137 -12.56 -5.54 -0.44
C ASP A 137 -12.63 -6.70 0.53
N ILE A 138 -11.54 -7.41 0.70
CA ILE A 138 -11.48 -8.59 1.55
C ILE A 138 -10.19 -8.65 2.36
N TYR A 139 -10.22 -9.48 3.36
CA TYR A 139 -9.00 -9.84 4.09
C TYR A 139 -9.04 -11.30 4.54
N PHE A 140 -7.86 -11.84 4.76
CA PHE A 140 -7.67 -13.14 5.38
C PHE A 140 -6.92 -12.95 6.70
N THR A 141 -7.31 -13.74 7.70
CA THR A 141 -6.60 -13.86 8.97
C THR A 141 -5.87 -15.19 9.02
N ARG A 142 -4.81 -15.25 9.79
CA ARG A 142 -4.14 -16.52 10.05
C ARG A 142 -5.06 -17.45 10.86
N LYS A 143 -5.03 -18.75 10.51
CA LYS A 143 -5.79 -19.78 11.23
C LYS A 143 -4.98 -20.33 12.40
#